data_298c01da96261da11ca7b039ae430fbe
#
_entry.id   298c01da96261da11ca7b039ae430fbe
#
_cell.length_a   1.000
_cell.length_b   1.000
_cell.length_c   1.000
_cell.angle_alpha   90.00
_cell.angle_beta   90.00
_cell.angle_gamma   90.00
#
_symmetry.space_group_name_H-M   'P 1'
#
loop_
_entity.id
_entity.type
_entity.pdbx_description
1 polymer ?
#
loop_
_entity_poly.entity_id
_entity_poly.type
_entity_poly.pdbx_seq_one_letter_code
_entity_poly.pdbx_strand_id
1 'polypeptide(L)'
;LRRAEADIVLFADQDLTYADGYEKIVREAFERLPRADVIIFDLTYPEGGRKPIRRIRRLGILGCMRFGAARVGARLASLREKHITFSTDFGGGTKYGSGEDSLFFRDCLREGLRIYAYPAVIGHLRPEPSSWFTGYNEKYFFDKGVLWSQLFPHGGWAYGLAHCLKQRKRYGDFGWLPAWRAVCRGLRQGKRGL
;
A
#
# COMPACT_ATOMS: atom_id res chain seq x y z
N LEU A 1 -13.30 5.52 -9.23
CA LEU A 1 -14.11 6.14 -8.16
C LEU A 1 -15.19 7.08 -8.69
N ARG A 2 -14.97 7.80 -9.80
CA ARG A 2 -15.94 8.76 -10.35
C ARG A 2 -17.29 8.14 -10.75
N ARG A 3 -17.29 6.89 -11.26
CA ARG A 3 -18.46 6.17 -11.76
C ARG A 3 -19.11 5.22 -10.73
N ALA A 4 -18.50 5.06 -9.56
CA ALA A 4 -19.06 4.16 -8.54
C ALA A 4 -20.29 4.79 -7.89
N GLU A 5 -21.33 3.99 -7.69
CA GLU A 5 -22.59 4.38 -7.01
C GLU A 5 -22.81 3.41 -5.86
N ALA A 6 -22.12 3.65 -4.74
CA ALA A 6 -22.20 2.82 -3.54
C ALA A 6 -21.75 3.60 -2.31
N ASP A 7 -22.15 3.17 -1.12
CA ASP A 7 -21.65 3.74 0.14
C ASP A 7 -20.22 3.32 0.43
N ILE A 8 -19.89 2.07 0.10
CA ILE A 8 -18.58 1.45 0.33
C ILE A 8 -18.07 0.90 -0.99
N VAL A 9 -16.80 1.19 -1.29
CA VAL A 9 -16.08 0.63 -2.43
C VAL A 9 -15.01 -0.33 -1.93
N LEU A 10 -14.84 -1.45 -2.64
CA LEU A 10 -13.71 -2.36 -2.46
C LEU A 10 -12.78 -2.23 -3.66
N PHE A 11 -11.48 -2.22 -3.38
CA PHE A 11 -10.49 -2.32 -4.44
C PHE A 11 -10.13 -3.80 -4.63
N ALA A 12 -10.09 -4.24 -5.86
CA ALA A 12 -9.82 -5.62 -6.23
C ALA A 12 -8.70 -5.69 -7.27
N ASP A 13 -7.81 -6.66 -7.10
CA ASP A 13 -6.85 -7.05 -8.12
C ASP A 13 -7.42 -8.23 -8.92
N GLN A 14 -6.90 -8.48 -10.12
CA GLN A 14 -7.39 -9.55 -11.00
C GLN A 14 -7.15 -10.96 -10.44
N ASP A 15 -6.17 -11.11 -9.58
CA ASP A 15 -5.79 -12.36 -8.90
C ASP A 15 -6.53 -12.60 -7.58
N LEU A 16 -7.48 -11.71 -7.21
CA LEU A 16 -8.29 -11.85 -6.01
C LEU A 16 -9.58 -12.62 -6.28
N THR A 17 -9.85 -13.65 -5.48
CA THR A 17 -11.15 -14.30 -5.38
C THR A 17 -11.77 -13.97 -4.03
N TYR A 18 -12.95 -13.36 -4.03
CA TYR A 18 -13.66 -13.05 -2.80
C TYR A 18 -14.19 -14.33 -2.12
N ALA A 19 -14.20 -14.33 -0.80
CA ALA A 19 -14.83 -15.38 0.00
C ALA A 19 -16.36 -15.25 -0.04
N ASP A 20 -17.08 -16.36 0.12
CA ASP A 20 -18.55 -16.32 0.21
C ASP A 20 -19.00 -15.42 1.37
N GLY A 21 -19.94 -14.54 1.11
CA GLY A 21 -20.50 -13.62 2.08
C GLY A 21 -19.58 -12.45 2.47
N TYR A 22 -18.55 -12.17 1.69
CA TYR A 22 -17.61 -11.07 1.96
C TYR A 22 -18.33 -9.71 2.09
N GLU A 23 -19.41 -9.48 1.33
CA GLU A 23 -20.19 -8.23 1.40
C GLU A 23 -20.79 -8.01 2.79
N LYS A 24 -21.28 -9.09 3.41
CA LYS A 24 -21.81 -9.05 4.77
C LYS A 24 -20.70 -8.70 5.76
N ILE A 25 -19.54 -9.34 5.65
CA ILE A 25 -18.35 -9.07 6.48
C ILE A 25 -17.95 -7.60 6.38
N VAL A 26 -17.89 -7.07 5.16
CA VAL A 26 -17.51 -5.68 4.91
C VAL A 26 -18.53 -4.72 5.52
N ARG A 27 -19.81 -4.95 5.33
CA ARG A 27 -20.90 -4.12 5.89
C ARG A 27 -20.83 -4.09 7.41
N GLU A 28 -20.79 -5.25 8.05
CA GLU A 28 -20.71 -5.39 9.51
C GLU A 28 -19.45 -4.70 10.08
N ALA A 29 -18.33 -4.75 9.37
CA ALA A 29 -17.11 -4.06 9.78
C ALA A 29 -17.28 -2.54 9.81
N PHE A 30 -17.95 -1.95 8.80
CA PHE A 30 -18.22 -0.52 8.76
C PHE A 30 -19.33 -0.08 9.74
N GLU A 31 -20.29 -0.95 10.03
CA GLU A 31 -21.28 -0.75 11.09
C GLU A 31 -20.62 -0.75 12.47
N ARG A 32 -19.74 -1.72 12.73
CA ARG A 32 -18.97 -1.82 13.97
C ARG A 32 -17.97 -0.68 14.17
N LEU A 33 -17.47 -0.11 13.08
CA LEU A 33 -16.52 0.99 13.07
C LEU A 33 -17.11 2.22 12.35
N PRO A 34 -18.13 2.87 12.91
CA PRO A 34 -18.84 3.99 12.22
C PRO A 34 -17.94 5.19 11.93
N ARG A 35 -16.82 5.30 12.68
CA ARG A 35 -15.81 6.34 12.47
C ARG A 35 -14.72 5.96 11.49
N ALA A 36 -14.69 4.75 10.94
CA ALA A 36 -13.70 4.34 9.95
C ALA A 36 -14.08 4.89 8.57
N ASP A 37 -13.13 5.53 7.91
CA ASP A 37 -13.26 5.96 6.52
C ASP A 37 -12.70 4.89 5.59
N VAL A 38 -11.66 4.18 6.05
CA VAL A 38 -10.99 3.09 5.32
C VAL A 38 -10.77 1.92 6.26
N ILE A 39 -11.12 0.72 5.80
CA ILE A 39 -10.86 -0.54 6.53
C ILE A 39 -10.01 -1.46 5.67
N ILE A 40 -8.93 -1.97 6.25
CA ILE A 40 -8.04 -2.96 5.65
C ILE A 40 -8.39 -4.32 6.24
N PHE A 41 -8.81 -5.23 5.40
CA PHE A 41 -9.18 -6.61 5.75
C PHE A 41 -8.01 -7.57 5.59
N ASP A 42 -8.20 -8.82 5.95
CA ASP A 42 -7.23 -9.88 5.69
C ASP A 42 -7.56 -10.62 4.39
N LEU A 43 -6.51 -11.17 3.79
CA LEU A 43 -6.59 -12.10 2.67
C LEU A 43 -5.80 -13.34 3.03
N THR A 44 -6.21 -14.50 2.56
CA THR A 44 -5.40 -15.71 2.63
C THR A 44 -4.44 -15.79 1.44
N TYR A 45 -3.28 -16.37 1.71
CA TYR A 45 -2.21 -16.58 0.73
C TYR A 45 -1.91 -18.08 0.68
N PRO A 46 -1.82 -18.72 -0.48
CA PRO A 46 -1.57 -20.14 -0.60
C PRO A 46 -0.29 -20.61 0.09
N GLU A 47 0.72 -19.77 0.11
CA GLU A 47 2.04 -20.07 0.69
C GLU A 47 2.25 -19.54 2.12
N GLY A 48 1.21 -19.10 2.80
CA GLY A 48 1.26 -18.74 4.24
C GLY A 48 2.14 -17.54 4.58
N GLY A 49 2.46 -16.65 3.64
CA GLY A 49 3.57 -15.68 3.76
C GLY A 49 3.35 -14.44 4.61
N ARG A 50 2.15 -14.01 4.94
CA ARG A 50 1.90 -12.74 5.66
C ARG A 50 1.23 -12.97 7.00
N LYS A 51 1.73 -12.25 8.03
CA LYS A 51 1.13 -12.28 9.37
C LYS A 51 -0.30 -11.75 9.32
N PRO A 52 -1.31 -12.51 9.81
CA PRO A 52 -2.69 -12.08 9.79
C PRO A 52 -2.94 -10.87 10.70
N ILE A 53 -4.01 -10.15 10.42
CA ILE A 53 -4.54 -9.10 11.31
C ILE A 53 -5.20 -9.81 12.50
N ARG A 54 -4.67 -9.59 13.70
CA ARG A 54 -5.17 -10.30 14.92
C ARG A 54 -6.19 -9.50 15.71
N ARG A 55 -6.26 -8.18 15.51
CA ARG A 55 -7.15 -7.29 16.27
C ARG A 55 -7.48 -6.04 15.48
N ILE A 56 -8.63 -5.46 15.78
CA ILE A 56 -9.01 -4.14 15.28
C ILE A 56 -8.03 -3.11 15.86
N ARG A 57 -7.47 -2.28 14.98
CA ARG A 57 -6.61 -1.17 15.39
C ARG A 57 -6.58 -0.06 14.34
N ARG A 58 -6.50 1.18 14.80
CA ARG A 58 -6.21 2.31 13.92
C ARG A 58 -4.77 2.23 13.41
N LEU A 59 -4.57 2.58 12.16
CA LEU A 59 -3.28 2.53 11.49
C LEU A 59 -2.78 3.94 11.17
N GLY A 60 -1.46 4.15 11.37
CA GLY A 60 -0.71 5.22 10.76
C GLY A 60 0.04 4.72 9.53
N ILE A 61 0.79 5.60 8.86
CA ILE A 61 1.44 5.30 7.58
C ILE A 61 2.32 4.05 7.62
N LEU A 62 3.17 3.87 8.61
CA LEU A 62 4.04 2.70 8.75
C LEU A 62 3.25 1.39 8.89
N GLY A 63 2.08 1.46 9.52
CA GLY A 63 1.16 0.32 9.64
C GLY A 63 0.49 -0.02 8.31
N CYS A 64 0.14 0.98 7.52
CA CYS A 64 -0.51 0.81 6.22
C CYS A 64 0.42 0.27 5.14
N MET A 65 1.68 0.69 5.09
CA MET A 65 2.67 0.31 4.05
C MET A 65 2.90 -1.20 3.89
N ARG A 66 2.43 -2.02 4.82
CA ARG A 66 2.51 -3.49 4.73
C ARG A 66 1.36 -4.10 3.93
N PHE A 67 0.38 -3.33 3.53
CA PHE A 67 -0.83 -3.80 2.86
C PHE A 67 -0.91 -3.24 1.44
N GLY A 68 -1.46 -4.03 0.52
CA GLY A 68 -1.87 -3.61 -0.80
C GLY A 68 -3.34 -3.18 -0.83
N ALA A 69 -3.78 -2.52 -1.89
CA ALA A 69 -5.14 -2.01 -2.02
C ALA A 69 -6.20 -3.10 -2.19
N ALA A 70 -5.86 -4.27 -2.73
CA ALA A 70 -6.81 -5.37 -3.00
C ALA A 70 -7.64 -5.85 -1.79
N ARG A 71 -7.31 -5.42 -0.60
CA ARG A 71 -7.97 -5.76 0.67
C ARG A 71 -8.63 -4.57 1.34
N VAL A 72 -8.81 -3.47 0.61
CA VAL A 72 -9.26 -2.20 1.17
C VAL A 72 -10.71 -1.96 0.84
N GLY A 73 -11.52 -1.76 1.88
CA GLY A 73 -12.82 -1.15 1.78
C GLY A 73 -12.74 0.32 2.19
N ALA A 74 -13.47 1.21 1.52
CA ALA A 74 -13.49 2.62 1.84
C ALA A 74 -14.88 3.22 1.66
N ARG A 75 -15.24 4.20 2.50
CA ARG A 75 -16.45 5.01 2.29
C ARG A 75 -16.24 5.90 1.07
N LEU A 76 -17.04 5.70 0.05
CA LEU A 76 -16.92 6.44 -1.20
C LEU A 76 -17.10 7.95 -0.99
N ALA A 77 -18.03 8.34 -0.12
CA ALA A 77 -18.26 9.73 0.23
C ALA A 77 -17.01 10.40 0.82
N SER A 78 -16.32 9.74 1.78
CA SER A 78 -15.07 10.25 2.37
C SER A 78 -13.97 10.45 1.33
N LEU A 79 -13.81 9.48 0.42
CA LEU A 79 -12.80 9.58 -0.64
C LEU A 79 -13.11 10.72 -1.63
N ARG A 80 -14.38 10.91 -1.98
CA ARG A 80 -14.82 11.99 -2.90
C ARG A 80 -14.68 13.36 -2.27
N GLU A 81 -15.15 13.53 -1.03
CA GLU A 81 -15.03 14.79 -0.29
C GLU A 81 -13.58 15.27 -0.20
N LYS A 82 -12.65 14.33 0.03
CA LYS A 82 -11.21 14.61 0.17
C LYS A 82 -10.42 14.47 -1.14
N HIS A 83 -11.10 14.27 -2.26
CA HIS A 83 -10.47 14.11 -3.59
C HIS A 83 -9.38 13.04 -3.63
N ILE A 84 -9.51 11.97 -2.84
CA ILE A 84 -8.54 10.89 -2.77
C ILE A 84 -8.61 10.03 -4.04
N THR A 85 -7.47 9.86 -4.70
CA THR A 85 -7.29 9.01 -5.88
C THR A 85 -5.97 8.25 -5.79
N PHE A 86 -5.82 7.22 -6.63
CA PHE A 86 -4.52 6.58 -6.81
C PHE A 86 -3.60 7.45 -7.67
N SER A 87 -2.30 7.42 -7.37
CA SER A 87 -1.29 8.07 -8.20
C SER A 87 -1.23 7.42 -9.59
N THR A 88 -1.08 8.23 -10.62
CA THR A 88 -0.85 7.77 -12.00
C THR A 88 0.64 7.62 -12.33
N ASP A 89 1.52 8.15 -11.51
CA ASP A 89 2.97 8.06 -11.67
C ASP A 89 3.58 6.81 -11.01
N PHE A 90 2.85 6.21 -10.04
CA PHE A 90 3.28 5.03 -9.29
C PHE A 90 2.35 3.86 -9.55
N GLY A 91 2.91 2.66 -9.63
CA GLY A 91 2.17 1.43 -9.86
C GLY A 91 2.74 0.62 -11.01
N GLY A 92 2.19 -0.57 -11.21
CA GLY A 92 2.60 -1.45 -12.29
C GLY A 92 2.42 -0.81 -13.66
N GLY A 93 3.47 -0.82 -14.48
CA GLY A 93 3.44 -0.25 -15.84
C GLY A 93 3.54 1.26 -15.91
N THR A 94 3.74 1.97 -14.79
CA THR A 94 3.89 3.42 -14.75
C THR A 94 5.37 3.85 -14.63
N LYS A 95 5.62 5.16 -14.50
CA LYS A 95 6.96 5.72 -14.36
C LYS A 95 7.75 5.11 -13.19
N TYR A 96 7.10 4.95 -12.04
CA TYR A 96 7.67 4.32 -10.84
C TYR A 96 6.93 3.03 -10.54
N GLY A 97 7.60 1.91 -10.61
CA GLY A 97 7.04 0.56 -10.69
C GLY A 97 6.18 0.08 -9.51
N SER A 98 6.05 0.84 -8.43
CA SER A 98 5.20 0.50 -7.29
C SER A 98 5.11 1.63 -6.27
N GLY A 99 4.08 1.62 -5.43
CA GLY A 99 3.95 2.54 -4.29
C GLY A 99 2.62 3.29 -4.26
N GLU A 100 1.76 3.08 -5.25
CA GLU A 100 0.42 3.66 -5.39
C GLU A 100 -0.43 3.43 -4.14
N ASP A 101 -0.40 2.23 -3.59
CA ASP A 101 -1.13 1.87 -2.35
C ASP A 101 -0.64 2.69 -1.15
N SER A 102 0.68 2.80 -1.01
CA SER A 102 1.28 3.55 0.08
C SER A 102 0.97 5.04 -0.02
N LEU A 103 0.94 5.58 -1.23
CA LEU A 103 0.57 6.97 -1.49
C LEU A 103 -0.91 7.20 -1.23
N PHE A 104 -1.79 6.28 -1.66
CA PHE A 104 -3.21 6.32 -1.34
C PHE A 104 -3.44 6.40 0.19
N PHE A 105 -2.78 5.54 0.96
CA PHE A 105 -2.91 5.58 2.42
C PHE A 105 -2.34 6.87 3.02
N ARG A 106 -1.22 7.37 2.50
CA ARG A 106 -0.66 8.65 2.91
C ARG A 106 -1.66 9.78 2.72
N ASP A 107 -2.28 9.84 1.55
CA ASP A 107 -3.21 10.90 1.19
C ASP A 107 -4.49 10.82 2.05
N CYS A 108 -5.02 9.63 2.27
CA CYS A 108 -6.10 9.42 3.23
C CYS A 108 -5.74 9.97 4.63
N LEU A 109 -4.55 9.63 5.14
CA LEU A 109 -4.12 10.06 6.48
C LEU A 109 -3.86 11.58 6.55
N ARG A 110 -3.32 12.20 5.50
CA ARG A 110 -3.09 13.65 5.41
C ARG A 110 -4.38 14.44 5.43
N GLU A 111 -5.41 13.92 4.76
CA GLU A 111 -6.74 14.51 4.73
C GLU A 111 -7.57 14.17 5.99
N GLY A 112 -6.96 13.55 7.00
CA GLY A 112 -7.60 13.25 8.29
C GLY A 112 -8.46 12.01 8.31
N LEU A 113 -8.51 11.23 7.21
CA LEU A 113 -9.28 10.00 7.15
C LEU A 113 -8.72 8.95 8.10
N ARG A 114 -9.62 8.17 8.68
CA ARG A 114 -9.28 7.15 9.69
C ARG A 114 -9.22 5.78 9.07
N ILE A 115 -8.02 5.19 9.08
CA ILE A 115 -7.74 3.87 8.55
C ILE A 115 -7.67 2.86 9.69
N TYR A 116 -8.40 1.75 9.56
CA TYR A 116 -8.39 0.65 10.53
C TYR A 116 -8.00 -0.67 9.87
N ALA A 117 -7.25 -1.50 10.61
CA ALA A 117 -7.10 -2.92 10.29
C ALA A 117 -8.23 -3.70 10.97
N TYR A 118 -8.86 -4.64 10.26
CA TYR A 118 -9.97 -5.45 10.74
C TYR A 118 -9.66 -6.95 10.57
N PRO A 119 -9.79 -7.79 11.61
CA PRO A 119 -9.37 -9.20 11.59
C PRO A 119 -10.44 -10.11 10.95
N ALA A 120 -10.77 -9.85 9.71
CA ALA A 120 -11.65 -10.72 8.92
C ALA A 120 -11.07 -10.96 7.54
N VAL A 121 -11.14 -12.19 7.07
CA VAL A 121 -10.73 -12.59 5.72
C VAL A 121 -11.89 -12.31 4.78
N ILE A 122 -11.63 -11.57 3.69
CA ILE A 122 -12.61 -11.25 2.67
C ILE A 122 -12.33 -11.93 1.32
N GLY A 123 -11.21 -12.64 1.20
CA GLY A 123 -10.85 -13.30 -0.04
C GLY A 123 -9.52 -14.03 0.01
N HIS A 124 -9.20 -14.62 -1.13
CA HIS A 124 -8.01 -15.44 -1.35
C HIS A 124 -7.25 -14.90 -2.55
N LEU A 125 -5.95 -14.69 -2.40
CA LEU A 125 -5.08 -14.37 -3.53
C LEU A 125 -4.65 -15.65 -4.24
N ARG A 126 -4.70 -15.66 -5.57
CA ARG A 126 -4.11 -16.73 -6.37
C ARG A 126 -2.59 -16.57 -6.37
N PRO A 127 -1.83 -17.66 -6.41
CA PRO A 127 -0.38 -17.62 -6.52
C PRO A 127 0.02 -17.27 -7.96
N GLU A 128 -0.03 -16.01 -8.33
CA GLU A 128 0.53 -15.57 -9.61
C GLU A 128 1.89 -14.91 -9.40
N PRO A 129 2.89 -15.21 -10.28
CA PRO A 129 4.15 -14.50 -10.23
C PRO A 129 3.91 -13.00 -10.41
N SER A 130 4.44 -12.17 -9.53
CA SER A 130 4.35 -10.72 -9.68
C SER A 130 5.01 -10.29 -10.99
N SER A 131 4.21 -9.88 -11.97
CA SER A 131 4.68 -9.38 -13.27
C SER A 131 5.47 -8.06 -13.16
N TRP A 132 5.41 -7.40 -12.01
CA TRP A 132 5.98 -6.07 -11.79
C TRP A 132 7.32 -6.07 -11.06
N PHE A 133 7.69 -7.16 -10.41
CA PHE A 133 8.95 -7.26 -9.71
C PHE A 133 10.01 -7.98 -10.57
N THR A 134 10.88 -7.20 -11.18
CA THR A 134 11.98 -7.69 -12.04
C THR A 134 13.29 -7.91 -11.27
N GLY A 135 13.23 -8.03 -9.95
CA GLY A 135 14.39 -8.21 -9.08
C GLY A 135 14.92 -6.91 -8.47
N TYR A 136 15.94 -7.07 -7.62
CA TYR A 136 16.61 -5.95 -6.98
C TYR A 136 17.64 -5.35 -7.92
N ASN A 137 17.28 -4.25 -8.58
CA ASN A 137 18.10 -3.53 -9.53
C ASN A 137 18.12 -2.02 -9.22
N GLU A 138 18.91 -1.26 -9.97
CA GLU A 138 19.07 0.17 -9.78
C GLU A 138 17.75 0.93 -9.86
N LYS A 139 16.90 0.60 -10.85
CA LYS A 139 15.58 1.22 -11.02
C LYS A 139 14.69 0.97 -9.81
N TYR A 140 14.63 -0.28 -9.32
CA TYR A 140 13.85 -0.61 -8.14
C TYR A 140 14.21 0.28 -6.94
N PHE A 141 15.49 0.44 -6.64
CA PHE A 141 15.94 1.24 -5.50
C PHE A 141 15.76 2.74 -5.73
N PHE A 142 15.95 3.20 -6.96
CA PHE A 142 15.68 4.59 -7.34
C PHE A 142 14.19 4.91 -7.13
N ASP A 143 13.27 4.09 -7.65
CA ASP A 143 11.82 4.26 -7.50
C ASP A 143 11.41 4.25 -6.02
N LYS A 144 12.00 3.37 -5.21
CA LYS A 144 11.79 3.38 -3.74
C LYS A 144 12.27 4.69 -3.10
N GLY A 145 13.38 5.24 -3.56
CA GLY A 145 13.86 6.54 -3.08
C GLY A 145 12.85 7.65 -3.37
N VAL A 146 12.33 7.71 -4.60
CA VAL A 146 11.30 8.68 -4.98
C VAL A 146 10.04 8.50 -4.12
N LEU A 147 9.56 7.26 -3.96
CA LEU A 147 8.41 6.96 -3.11
C LEU A 147 8.62 7.43 -1.65
N TRP A 148 9.77 7.12 -1.07
CA TRP A 148 10.04 7.49 0.34
C TRP A 148 10.20 8.99 0.55
N SER A 149 10.62 9.74 -0.46
CA SER A 149 10.60 11.22 -0.40
C SER A 149 9.18 11.75 -0.29
N GLN A 150 8.22 11.10 -0.95
CA GLN A 150 6.80 11.47 -0.92
C GLN A 150 6.13 11.03 0.40
N LEU A 151 6.43 9.83 0.88
CA LEU A 151 5.86 9.30 2.12
C LEU A 151 6.41 9.98 3.37
N PHE A 152 7.70 10.32 3.37
CA PHE A 152 8.43 10.87 4.51
C PHE A 152 9.26 12.10 4.11
N PRO A 153 8.65 13.28 3.89
CA PRO A 153 9.36 14.46 3.37
C PRO A 153 10.60 14.84 4.18
N HIS A 154 10.55 14.68 5.50
CA HIS A 154 11.67 14.98 6.41
C HIS A 154 12.49 13.76 6.82
N GLY A 155 11.88 12.57 6.84
CA GLY A 155 12.48 11.33 7.35
C GLY A 155 12.92 10.32 6.28
N GLY A 156 12.69 10.60 5.00
CA GLY A 156 12.94 9.65 3.91
C GLY A 156 14.37 9.11 3.84
N TRP A 157 15.37 9.94 4.18
CA TRP A 157 16.78 9.53 4.24
C TRP A 157 17.03 8.50 5.33
N ALA A 158 16.58 8.78 6.55
CA ALA A 158 16.74 7.87 7.68
C ALA A 158 15.98 6.55 7.45
N TYR A 159 14.73 6.65 6.97
CA TYR A 159 13.93 5.46 6.63
C TYR A 159 14.59 4.62 5.54
N GLY A 160 15.06 5.25 4.44
CA GLY A 160 15.70 4.57 3.34
C GLY A 160 17.01 3.87 3.75
N LEU A 161 17.85 4.52 4.56
CA LEU A 161 19.07 3.93 5.09
C LEU A 161 18.77 2.72 5.97
N ALA A 162 17.84 2.87 6.92
CA ALA A 162 17.43 1.77 7.80
C ALA A 162 16.85 0.60 7.01
N HIS A 163 16.05 0.88 5.97
CA HIS A 163 15.51 -0.15 5.08
C HIS A 163 16.61 -0.89 4.32
N CYS A 164 17.55 -0.17 3.71
CA CYS A 164 18.68 -0.76 2.97
C CYS A 164 19.53 -1.66 3.87
N LEU A 165 19.85 -1.21 5.08
CA LEU A 165 20.62 -1.99 6.03
C LEU A 165 19.88 -3.24 6.52
N LYS A 166 18.59 -3.09 6.86
CA LYS A 166 17.77 -4.20 7.34
C LYS A 166 17.58 -5.30 6.31
N GLN A 167 17.44 -4.92 5.05
CA GLN A 167 17.12 -5.86 3.95
C GLN A 167 18.36 -6.30 3.15
N ARG A 168 19.58 -5.88 3.54
CA ARG A 168 20.82 -6.09 2.76
C ARG A 168 21.08 -7.52 2.32
N LYS A 169 20.64 -8.51 3.11
CA LYS A 169 20.79 -9.94 2.78
C LYS A 169 19.92 -10.40 1.59
N ARG A 170 18.89 -9.62 1.22
CA ARG A 170 17.96 -9.95 0.12
C ARG A 170 18.43 -9.43 -1.24
N TYR A 171 19.43 -8.54 -1.26
CA TYR A 171 19.84 -7.85 -2.50
C TYR A 171 20.82 -8.66 -3.36
N GLY A 172 21.25 -9.84 -2.87
CA GLY A 172 22.18 -10.70 -3.62
C GLY A 172 23.42 -9.94 -4.08
N ASP A 173 23.80 -10.17 -5.32
CA ASP A 173 24.99 -9.57 -5.95
C ASP A 173 24.89 -8.06 -6.16
N PHE A 174 23.68 -7.50 -6.17
CA PHE A 174 23.52 -6.04 -6.31
C PHE A 174 24.11 -5.27 -5.13
N GLY A 175 24.06 -5.85 -3.94
CA GLY A 175 24.64 -5.30 -2.73
C GLY A 175 23.91 -4.07 -2.16
N TRP A 176 24.17 -3.79 -0.89
CA TRP A 176 23.46 -2.72 -0.18
C TRP A 176 23.98 -1.32 -0.51
N LEU A 177 25.26 -1.15 -0.85
CA LEU A 177 25.84 0.16 -1.13
C LEU A 177 25.36 0.75 -2.47
N PRO A 178 25.36 0.01 -3.60
CA PRO A 178 24.70 0.43 -4.82
C PRO A 178 23.21 0.71 -4.61
N ALA A 179 22.51 -0.15 -3.84
CA ALA A 179 21.10 0.06 -3.49
C ALA A 179 20.89 1.41 -2.78
N TRP A 180 21.69 1.71 -1.77
CA TRP A 180 21.63 2.98 -1.05
C TRP A 180 21.94 4.18 -1.96
N ARG A 181 22.94 4.08 -2.83
CA ARG A 181 23.24 5.16 -3.80
C ARG A 181 22.06 5.44 -4.73
N ALA A 182 21.40 4.39 -5.23
CA ALA A 182 20.21 4.53 -6.07
C ALA A 182 19.05 5.17 -5.29
N VAL A 183 18.80 4.72 -4.05
CA VAL A 183 17.81 5.35 -3.14
C VAL A 183 18.10 6.83 -2.93
N CYS A 184 19.35 7.22 -2.71
CA CYS A 184 19.74 8.62 -2.51
C CYS A 184 19.42 9.48 -3.74
N ARG A 185 19.65 8.96 -4.94
CA ARG A 185 19.27 9.67 -6.18
C ARG A 185 17.76 9.82 -6.27
N GLY A 186 17.00 8.77 -5.99
CA GLY A 186 15.54 8.81 -5.97
C GLY A 186 14.99 9.79 -4.95
N LEU A 187 15.54 9.82 -3.73
CA LEU A 187 15.15 10.79 -2.70
C LEU A 187 15.35 12.25 -3.14
N ARG A 188 16.46 12.53 -3.84
CA ARG A 188 16.73 13.88 -4.38
C ARG A 188 15.76 14.22 -5.50
N GLN A 189 15.50 13.27 -6.40
CA GLN A 189 14.55 13.47 -7.51
C GLN A 189 13.16 13.77 -7.00
N GLY A 190 12.65 12.98 -6.05
CA GLY A 190 11.30 13.18 -5.53
C GLY A 190 11.11 14.46 -4.71
N LYS A 191 12.19 15.07 -4.18
CA LYS A 191 12.15 16.39 -3.55
C LYS A 191 12.12 17.56 -4.53
N ARG A 192 12.59 17.36 -5.77
CA ARG A 192 12.58 18.41 -6.82
C ARG A 192 11.21 18.58 -7.49
N GLY A 193 10.26 17.73 -7.15
CA GLY A 193 8.94 17.67 -7.74
C GLY A 193 8.77 16.45 -8.66
N LEU A 194 7.57 15.92 -8.68
CA LEU A 194 7.10 14.89 -9.63
C LEU A 194 6.45 15.61 -10.81
#